data_d25543d9ae765632578dc817292a6a0e
#
_entry.id   d25543d9ae765632578dc817292a6a0e
#
_cell.length_a   1.000
_cell.length_b   1.000
_cell.length_c   1.000
_cell.angle_alpha   90.00
_cell.angle_beta   90.00
_cell.angle_gamma   90.00
#
_symmetry.space_group_name_H-M   'P 1'
#
loop_
_entity.id
_entity.type
_entity.pdbx_description
1 polymer ?
#
loop_
_entity_poly.entity_id
_entity_poly.type
_entity_poly.pdbx_seq_one_letter_code
_entity_poly.pdbx_strand_id
1 'polypeptide(L)'
;MFDPHQLPLLDSVPATHSEVQRLREWSNWSEGQVWVSPERHGTITGVFKNQIDWLPLEDGSVRPTQGRTLAVMQVCGGSQSFNVVNSLRVLGRWMRMVTIPNQSSVAKAWQEFDEEGRMKPSAFYDRVVDVMEELMKFTFMVRGHSDYLVSRYSERKGDAIQRALAQAAGAVEKA
;
A
#
# COMPACT_ATOMS: atom_id res chain seq x y z
N MET A 1 12.21 -3.30 6.49
CA MET A 1 11.91 -2.23 5.51
C MET A 1 12.39 -2.69 4.15
N PHE A 2 11.60 -2.51 3.09
CA PHE A 2 12.01 -2.86 1.73
C PHE A 2 13.02 -1.84 1.19
N ASP A 3 14.15 -2.32 0.67
CA ASP A 3 15.16 -1.48 0.02
C ASP A 3 14.87 -1.42 -1.49
N PRO A 4 14.54 -0.25 -2.05
CA PRO A 4 14.21 -0.12 -3.46
C PRO A 4 15.42 -0.10 -4.39
N HIS A 5 16.65 -0.05 -3.88
CA HIS A 5 17.85 0.09 -4.72
C HIS A 5 18.10 -1.12 -5.64
N GLN A 6 17.67 -2.30 -5.23
CA GLN A 6 17.84 -3.53 -6.01
C GLN A 6 16.62 -3.84 -6.90
N LEU A 7 15.55 -3.05 -6.78
CA LEU A 7 14.34 -3.27 -7.58
C LEU A 7 14.54 -2.74 -9.00
N PRO A 8 14.46 -3.59 -10.03
CA PRO A 8 14.58 -3.14 -11.41
C PRO A 8 13.43 -2.21 -11.80
N LEU A 9 13.62 -1.42 -12.86
CA LEU A 9 12.54 -0.62 -13.42
C LEU A 9 11.43 -1.53 -13.95
N LEU A 10 10.19 -1.08 -13.84
CA LEU A 10 9.04 -1.81 -14.37
C LEU A 10 9.28 -2.16 -15.84
N ASP A 11 8.89 -3.37 -16.22
CA ASP A 11 9.01 -3.94 -17.57
C ASP A 11 10.47 -4.13 -18.09
N SER A 12 11.50 -3.81 -17.30
CA SER A 12 12.89 -4.09 -17.69
C SER A 12 13.31 -5.55 -17.47
N VAL A 13 12.56 -6.29 -16.67
CA VAL A 13 12.77 -7.71 -16.36
C VAL A 13 11.41 -8.41 -16.21
N PRO A 14 11.38 -9.76 -16.28
CA PRO A 14 10.15 -10.50 -15.98
C PRO A 14 9.69 -10.28 -14.54
N ALA A 15 8.37 -10.36 -14.29
CA ALA A 15 7.79 -10.28 -12.95
C ALA A 15 8.28 -11.39 -12.00
N THR A 16 8.94 -12.43 -12.51
CA THR A 16 9.58 -13.52 -11.75
C THR A 16 10.95 -13.14 -11.17
N HIS A 17 11.43 -11.92 -11.41
CA HIS A 17 12.68 -11.43 -10.83
C HIS A 17 12.62 -11.47 -9.30
N SER A 18 13.68 -11.92 -8.62
CA SER A 18 13.72 -12.19 -7.19
C SER A 18 13.27 -10.99 -6.33
N GLU A 19 13.76 -9.78 -6.65
CA GLU A 19 13.39 -8.58 -5.88
C GLU A 19 11.94 -8.16 -6.11
N VAL A 20 11.37 -8.41 -7.30
CA VAL A 20 9.95 -8.18 -7.58
C VAL A 20 9.09 -9.16 -6.78
N GLN A 21 9.46 -10.43 -6.76
CA GLN A 21 8.77 -11.45 -5.96
C GLN A 21 8.85 -11.12 -4.47
N ARG A 22 10.01 -10.74 -3.96
CA ARG A 22 10.20 -10.33 -2.57
C ARG A 22 9.31 -9.14 -2.18
N LEU A 23 9.20 -8.12 -3.04
CA LEU A 23 8.29 -6.99 -2.81
C LEU A 23 6.82 -7.44 -2.71
N ARG A 24 6.40 -8.31 -3.63
CA ARG A 24 5.03 -8.86 -3.66
C ARG A 24 4.74 -9.74 -2.45
N GLU A 25 5.67 -10.60 -2.07
CA GLU A 25 5.57 -11.44 -0.87
C GLU A 25 5.39 -10.60 0.39
N TRP A 26 6.19 -9.53 0.55
CA TRP A 26 6.07 -8.65 1.69
C TRP A 26 4.76 -7.86 1.70
N SER A 27 4.30 -7.42 0.53
CA SER A 27 2.98 -6.79 0.42
C SER A 27 1.86 -7.76 0.81
N ASN A 28 1.92 -9.01 0.34
CA ASN A 28 0.94 -10.05 0.67
C ASN A 28 0.95 -10.43 2.15
N TRP A 29 2.14 -10.51 2.75
CA TRP A 29 2.32 -10.84 4.16
C TRP A 29 1.83 -9.73 5.09
N SER A 30 1.96 -8.46 4.70
CA SER A 30 1.66 -7.31 5.56
C SER A 30 0.16 -7.18 5.82
N GLU A 31 -0.22 -6.81 7.05
CA GLU A 31 -1.59 -6.41 7.41
C GLU A 31 -1.77 -4.89 7.32
N GLY A 32 -0.68 -4.14 7.51
CA GLY A 32 -0.60 -2.70 7.38
C GLY A 32 0.73 -2.28 6.77
N GLN A 33 0.72 -1.16 6.06
CA GLN A 33 1.90 -0.65 5.36
C GLN A 33 2.17 0.81 5.72
N VAL A 34 3.43 1.20 5.70
CA VAL A 34 3.85 2.59 5.81
C VAL A 34 4.50 2.98 4.48
N TRP A 35 3.94 3.97 3.81
CA TRP A 35 4.48 4.51 2.58
C TRP A 35 5.15 5.86 2.85
N VAL A 36 6.45 5.93 2.60
CA VAL A 36 7.25 7.13 2.81
C VAL A 36 7.99 7.47 1.53
N SER A 37 7.89 8.70 1.08
CA SER A 37 8.68 9.20 -0.04
C SER A 37 9.25 10.58 0.28
N PRO A 38 10.49 10.88 -0.15
CA PRO A 38 10.93 12.27 -0.23
C PRO A 38 10.10 13.02 -1.27
N GLU A 39 9.96 14.33 -1.05
CA GLU A 39 9.38 15.21 -2.07
C GLU A 39 10.46 15.61 -3.08
N ARG A 40 10.18 15.36 -4.35
CA ARG A 40 10.96 15.88 -5.47
C ARG A 40 10.04 16.55 -6.48
N HIS A 41 10.32 17.83 -6.76
CA HIS A 41 9.53 18.62 -7.72
C HIS A 41 8.01 18.55 -7.43
N GLY A 42 7.65 18.64 -6.14
CA GLY A 42 6.25 18.70 -5.71
C GLY A 42 5.50 17.37 -5.73
N THR A 43 6.18 16.21 -5.88
CA THR A 43 5.52 14.92 -5.91
C THR A 43 6.41 13.79 -5.37
N ILE A 44 5.91 12.55 -5.39
CA ILE A 44 6.65 11.33 -5.03
C ILE A 44 7.84 11.11 -5.97
N THR A 45 8.85 10.41 -5.48
CA THR A 45 10.00 10.03 -6.32
C THR A 45 9.65 8.92 -7.30
N GLY A 46 10.35 8.88 -8.45
CA GLY A 46 10.25 7.78 -9.41
C GLY A 46 10.61 6.43 -8.81
N VAL A 47 11.58 6.40 -7.88
CA VAL A 47 11.95 5.18 -7.14
C VAL A 47 10.77 4.65 -6.32
N PHE A 48 10.02 5.52 -5.63
CA PHE A 48 8.82 5.10 -4.90
C PHE A 48 7.73 4.63 -5.86
N LYS A 49 7.47 5.38 -6.94
CA LYS A 49 6.45 5.02 -7.92
C LYS A 49 6.74 3.68 -8.56
N ASN A 50 8.01 3.38 -8.87
CA ASN A 50 8.42 2.08 -9.41
C ASN A 50 8.05 0.91 -8.48
N GLN A 51 8.19 1.08 -7.16
CA GLN A 51 7.77 0.05 -6.20
C GLN A 51 6.26 -0.23 -6.30
N ILE A 52 5.45 0.82 -6.39
CA ILE A 52 3.99 0.66 -6.51
C ILE A 52 3.61 0.03 -7.85
N ASP A 53 4.30 0.37 -8.93
CA ASP A 53 3.98 -0.15 -10.26
C ASP A 53 4.26 -1.66 -10.41
N TRP A 54 5.18 -2.21 -9.61
CA TRP A 54 5.41 -3.64 -9.53
C TRP A 54 4.35 -4.42 -8.75
N LEU A 55 3.47 -3.73 -7.98
CA LEU A 55 2.40 -4.37 -7.22
C LEU A 55 1.12 -4.45 -8.04
N PRO A 56 0.68 -5.63 -8.48
CA PRO A 56 -0.57 -5.76 -9.21
C PRO A 56 -1.76 -5.53 -8.25
N LEU A 57 -2.88 -5.05 -8.78
CA LEU A 57 -4.13 -4.97 -8.02
C LEU A 57 -4.70 -6.36 -7.73
N GLU A 58 -4.46 -7.29 -8.64
CA GLU A 58 -4.93 -8.66 -8.59
C GLU A 58 -3.85 -9.60 -9.13
N ASP A 59 -3.65 -10.71 -8.45
CA ASP A 59 -2.79 -11.81 -8.87
C ASP A 59 -3.57 -13.12 -8.63
N GLY A 60 -4.35 -13.53 -9.63
CA GLY A 60 -5.36 -14.57 -9.47
C GLY A 60 -6.41 -14.18 -8.41
N SER A 61 -6.53 -14.98 -7.36
CA SER A 61 -7.42 -14.69 -6.23
C SER A 61 -6.79 -13.78 -5.17
N VAL A 62 -5.48 -13.51 -5.27
CA VAL A 62 -4.74 -12.70 -4.30
C VAL A 62 -4.97 -11.21 -4.54
N ARG A 63 -5.11 -10.47 -3.46
CA ARG A 63 -5.25 -9.00 -3.45
C ARG A 63 -4.09 -8.41 -2.65
N PRO A 64 -2.97 -8.06 -3.28
CA PRO A 64 -1.73 -7.70 -2.58
C PRO A 64 -1.86 -6.50 -1.64
N THR A 65 -2.77 -5.57 -1.93
CA THR A 65 -2.95 -4.32 -1.18
C THR A 65 -4.36 -4.11 -0.65
N GLN A 66 -5.38 -4.65 -1.30
CA GLN A 66 -6.78 -4.39 -0.94
C GLN A 66 -7.10 -4.85 0.49
N GLY A 67 -7.78 -3.96 1.24
CA GLY A 67 -8.21 -4.22 2.61
C GLY A 67 -7.11 -4.06 3.67
N ARG A 68 -5.86 -3.80 3.27
CA ARG A 68 -4.76 -3.49 4.20
C ARG A 68 -4.81 -2.04 4.62
N THR A 69 -4.37 -1.76 5.85
CA THR A 69 -4.24 -0.38 6.34
C THR A 69 -2.98 0.28 5.78
N LEU A 70 -3.02 1.60 5.65
CA LEU A 70 -1.94 2.40 5.10
C LEU A 70 -1.72 3.68 5.90
N ALA A 71 -0.51 3.91 6.37
CA ALA A 71 -0.02 5.22 6.80
C ALA A 71 0.82 5.87 5.70
N VAL A 72 0.69 7.19 5.52
CA VAL A 72 1.44 7.94 4.53
C VAL A 72 2.27 9.03 5.19
N MET A 73 3.53 9.14 4.78
CA MET A 73 4.46 10.14 5.32
C MET A 73 5.35 10.68 4.20
N GLN A 74 5.91 11.86 4.43
CA GLN A 74 6.92 12.45 3.55
C GLN A 74 8.03 13.12 4.32
N VAL A 75 9.16 13.29 3.65
CA VAL A 75 10.25 14.16 4.08
C VAL A 75 10.56 15.18 2.99
N CYS A 76 10.93 16.40 3.37
CA CYS A 76 11.37 17.42 2.43
C CYS A 76 12.56 18.20 2.98
N GLY A 77 13.41 18.71 2.10
CA GLY A 77 14.59 19.49 2.46
C GLY A 77 14.30 20.96 2.75
N GLY A 78 13.17 21.45 2.28
CA GLY A 78 12.73 22.84 2.43
C GLY A 78 11.62 23.04 3.44
N SER A 79 10.76 24.02 3.18
CA SER A 79 9.56 24.28 3.99
C SER A 79 8.62 23.08 3.99
N GLN A 80 7.76 23.01 4.99
CA GLN A 80 6.76 21.96 5.06
C GLN A 80 5.83 22.00 3.83
N SER A 81 5.64 20.83 3.23
CA SER A 81 4.73 20.59 2.13
C SER A 81 3.87 19.36 2.45
N PHE A 82 2.75 19.21 1.76
CA PHE A 82 1.87 18.04 1.86
C PHE A 82 1.60 17.39 0.50
N ASN A 83 2.31 17.77 -0.54
CA ASN A 83 2.07 17.29 -1.91
C ASN A 83 2.26 15.78 -2.02
N VAL A 84 3.32 15.24 -1.39
CA VAL A 84 3.61 13.81 -1.45
C VAL A 84 2.60 13.01 -0.65
N VAL A 85 2.27 13.39 0.57
CA VAL A 85 1.23 12.66 1.34
C VAL A 85 -0.12 12.69 0.65
N ASN A 86 -0.47 13.78 -0.02
CA ASN A 86 -1.68 13.86 -0.85
C ASN A 86 -1.60 12.89 -2.05
N SER A 87 -0.46 12.85 -2.74
CA SER A 87 -0.22 11.89 -3.84
C SER A 87 -0.27 10.43 -3.35
N LEU A 88 0.33 10.15 -2.19
CA LEU A 88 0.29 8.81 -1.58
C LEU A 88 -1.14 8.40 -1.17
N ARG A 89 -1.98 9.33 -0.70
CA ARG A 89 -3.40 9.06 -0.43
C ARG A 89 -4.17 8.70 -1.69
N VAL A 90 -3.91 9.40 -2.80
CA VAL A 90 -4.51 9.08 -4.10
C VAL A 90 -4.09 7.68 -4.54
N LEU A 91 -2.80 7.33 -4.42
CA LEU A 91 -2.29 5.99 -4.73
C LEU A 91 -2.88 4.93 -3.80
N GLY A 92 -2.93 5.19 -2.48
CA GLY A 92 -3.53 4.27 -1.51
C GLY A 92 -4.99 3.94 -1.83
N ARG A 93 -5.77 4.96 -2.21
CA ARG A 93 -7.15 4.78 -2.71
C ARG A 93 -7.18 3.91 -3.98
N TRP A 94 -6.28 4.20 -4.94
CA TRP A 94 -6.21 3.45 -6.19
C TRP A 94 -5.82 1.98 -5.94
N MET A 95 -4.90 1.75 -5.01
CA MET A 95 -4.48 0.41 -4.58
C MET A 95 -5.47 -0.25 -3.60
N ARG A 96 -6.65 0.38 -3.37
CA ARG A 96 -7.75 -0.14 -2.54
C ARG A 96 -7.39 -0.36 -1.08
N MET A 97 -6.46 0.43 -0.53
CA MET A 97 -6.04 0.38 0.86
C MET A 97 -6.92 1.24 1.77
N VAL A 98 -6.97 0.88 3.04
CA VAL A 98 -7.60 1.67 4.11
C VAL A 98 -6.56 2.68 4.63
N THR A 99 -6.49 3.85 3.99
CA THR A 99 -5.53 4.90 4.40
C THR A 99 -6.03 5.57 5.66
N ILE A 100 -5.24 5.50 6.75
CA ILE A 100 -5.60 6.12 8.04
C ILE A 100 -5.69 7.65 7.94
N PRO A 101 -6.48 8.32 8.81
CA PRO A 101 -6.64 9.77 8.79
C PRO A 101 -5.34 10.54 9.01
N ASN A 102 -4.51 10.10 9.98
CA ASN A 102 -3.29 10.80 10.36
C ASN A 102 -2.17 10.63 9.31
N GLN A 103 -1.28 11.61 9.26
CA GLN A 103 -0.14 11.63 8.33
C GLN A 103 0.98 12.48 8.89
N SER A 104 2.21 12.32 8.37
CA SER A 104 3.35 13.14 8.76
C SER A 104 4.05 13.73 7.55
N SER A 105 4.50 14.99 7.68
CA SER A 105 5.36 15.67 6.73
C SER A 105 6.50 16.33 7.49
N VAL A 106 7.72 15.77 7.37
CA VAL A 106 8.91 16.23 8.06
C VAL A 106 9.63 17.26 7.17
N ALA A 107 9.51 18.53 7.54
CA ALA A 107 10.22 19.64 6.88
C ALA A 107 11.68 19.68 7.32
N LYS A 108 12.55 20.27 6.48
CA LYS A 108 13.97 20.45 6.77
C LYS A 108 14.61 19.17 7.35
N ALA A 109 14.33 18.04 6.72
CA ALA A 109 14.66 16.70 7.24
C ALA A 109 16.13 16.55 7.65
N TRP A 110 17.05 17.29 7.01
CA TRP A 110 18.47 17.33 7.36
C TRP A 110 18.76 17.81 8.79
N GLN A 111 17.83 18.53 9.43
CA GLN A 111 17.95 18.96 10.84
C GLN A 111 17.39 17.93 11.82
N GLU A 112 16.49 17.06 11.35
CA GLU A 112 15.69 16.16 12.18
C GLU A 112 16.36 14.81 12.43
N PHE A 113 17.49 14.53 11.75
CA PHE A 113 18.22 13.27 11.91
C PHE A 113 19.63 13.53 12.42
N ASP A 114 20.15 12.59 13.22
CA ASP A 114 21.55 12.57 13.68
C ASP A 114 22.48 11.95 12.62
N GLU A 115 23.79 11.90 12.92
CA GLU A 115 24.82 11.36 12.02
C GLU A 115 24.63 9.85 11.78
N GLU A 116 23.97 9.14 12.69
CA GLU A 116 23.62 7.72 12.56
C GLU A 116 22.29 7.50 11.83
N GLY A 117 21.64 8.56 11.36
CA GLY A 117 20.37 8.51 10.64
C GLY A 117 19.14 8.25 11.53
N ARG A 118 19.26 8.45 12.84
CA ARG A 118 18.13 8.33 13.78
C ARG A 118 17.43 9.67 13.92
N MET A 119 16.11 9.64 13.99
CA MET A 119 15.35 10.86 14.18
C MET A 119 15.54 11.42 15.59
N LYS A 120 15.84 12.71 15.69
CA LYS A 120 16.00 13.43 16.96
C LYS A 120 14.65 13.66 17.63
N PRO A 121 14.58 13.75 18.97
CA PRO A 121 13.38 14.19 19.68
C PRO A 121 12.91 15.56 19.16
N SER A 122 11.71 15.62 18.62
CA SER A 122 11.11 16.84 18.07
C SER A 122 9.60 16.66 17.90
N ALA A 123 8.87 17.75 17.63
CA ALA A 123 7.46 17.66 17.27
C ALA A 123 7.18 16.81 16.01
N PHE A 124 8.15 16.69 15.11
CA PHE A 124 8.04 15.79 13.98
C PHE A 124 8.20 14.32 14.39
N TYR A 125 9.12 14.04 15.32
CA TYR A 125 9.27 12.70 15.90
C TYR A 125 7.96 12.26 16.58
N ASP A 126 7.41 13.10 17.45
CA ASP A 126 6.15 12.81 18.14
C ASP A 126 5.01 12.55 17.14
N ARG A 127 4.94 13.35 16.09
CA ARG A 127 3.95 13.15 15.00
C ARG A 127 4.13 11.82 14.27
N VAL A 128 5.37 11.38 14.02
CA VAL A 128 5.63 10.07 13.41
C VAL A 128 5.16 8.95 14.34
N VAL A 129 5.40 9.07 15.65
CA VAL A 129 4.92 8.10 16.64
C VAL A 129 3.38 8.04 16.65
N ASP A 130 2.70 9.19 16.70
CA ASP A 130 1.23 9.27 16.65
C ASP A 130 0.66 8.56 15.41
N VAL A 131 1.28 8.77 14.24
CA VAL A 131 0.86 8.13 12.98
C VAL A 131 1.05 6.61 13.04
N MET A 132 2.17 6.15 13.62
CA MET A 132 2.44 4.72 13.75
C MET A 132 1.50 4.04 14.75
N GLU A 133 1.20 4.68 15.87
CA GLU A 133 0.21 4.18 16.83
C GLU A 133 -1.19 4.10 16.21
N GLU A 134 -1.60 5.13 15.48
CA GLU A 134 -2.90 5.13 14.79
C GLU A 134 -2.96 4.03 13.74
N LEU A 135 -1.88 3.82 12.95
CA LEU A 135 -1.80 2.69 12.02
C LEU A 135 -2.02 1.36 12.72
N MET A 136 -1.37 1.13 13.86
CA MET A 136 -1.54 -0.10 14.63
C MET A 136 -2.98 -0.28 15.11
N LYS A 137 -3.60 0.78 15.63
CA LYS A 137 -5.00 0.75 16.08
C LYS A 137 -5.95 0.37 14.94
N PHE A 138 -5.83 1.02 13.78
CA PHE A 138 -6.63 0.69 12.59
C PHE A 138 -6.35 -0.72 12.07
N THR A 139 -5.09 -1.16 12.07
CA THR A 139 -4.72 -2.51 11.64
C THR A 139 -5.40 -3.56 12.53
N PHE A 140 -5.37 -3.39 13.84
CA PHE A 140 -6.06 -4.30 14.75
C PHE A 140 -7.58 -4.29 14.59
N MET A 141 -8.16 -3.13 14.28
CA MET A 141 -9.61 -3.03 14.03
C MET A 141 -10.05 -3.78 12.77
N VAL A 142 -9.23 -3.79 11.71
CA VAL A 142 -9.56 -4.47 10.45
C VAL A 142 -9.05 -5.90 10.37
N ARG A 143 -8.11 -6.29 11.26
CA ARG A 143 -7.61 -7.65 11.35
C ARG A 143 -8.77 -8.64 11.55
N GLY A 144 -8.78 -9.72 10.80
CA GLY A 144 -9.86 -10.72 10.83
C GLY A 144 -11.09 -10.35 9.97
N HIS A 145 -11.10 -9.17 9.36
CA HIS A 145 -12.16 -8.76 8.43
C HIS A 145 -11.66 -8.65 6.97
N SER A 146 -10.45 -9.12 6.67
CA SER A 146 -9.83 -8.99 5.34
C SER A 146 -10.72 -9.58 4.24
N ASP A 147 -11.26 -10.78 4.41
CA ASP A 147 -12.13 -11.43 3.43
C ASP A 147 -13.42 -10.63 3.18
N TYR A 148 -13.99 -10.04 4.23
CA TYR A 148 -15.13 -9.15 4.11
C TYR A 148 -14.79 -7.86 3.35
N LEU A 149 -13.63 -7.25 3.64
CA LEU A 149 -13.17 -6.00 3.00
C LEU A 149 -12.80 -6.19 1.52
N VAL A 150 -12.32 -7.37 1.13
CA VAL A 150 -11.99 -7.66 -0.28
C VAL A 150 -13.19 -8.17 -1.08
N SER A 151 -14.24 -8.66 -0.43
CA SER A 151 -15.44 -9.20 -1.07
C SER A 151 -16.22 -8.12 -1.81
N ARG A 152 -16.44 -8.30 -3.12
CA ARG A 152 -17.14 -7.33 -3.96
C ARG A 152 -18.49 -7.86 -4.45
N TYR A 153 -19.49 -6.99 -4.50
CA TYR A 153 -20.82 -7.33 -5.03
C TYR A 153 -20.77 -7.88 -6.46
N SER A 154 -19.94 -7.25 -7.33
CA SER A 154 -19.81 -7.66 -8.74
C SER A 154 -19.30 -9.09 -8.90
N GLU A 155 -18.35 -9.51 -8.04
CA GLU A 155 -17.81 -10.88 -8.04
C GLU A 155 -18.87 -11.88 -7.56
N ARG A 156 -19.52 -11.61 -6.41
CA ARG A 156 -20.59 -12.47 -5.89
C ARG A 156 -21.75 -12.62 -6.84
N LYS A 157 -22.11 -11.55 -7.58
CA LYS A 157 -23.14 -11.59 -8.61
C LYS A 157 -22.74 -12.49 -9.77
N GLY A 158 -21.48 -12.38 -10.23
CA GLY A 158 -20.95 -13.24 -11.29
C GLY A 158 -20.99 -14.72 -10.91
N ASP A 159 -20.50 -15.06 -9.73
CA ASP A 159 -20.54 -16.43 -9.20
C ASP A 159 -21.96 -16.98 -9.09
N ALA A 160 -22.90 -16.17 -8.63
CA ALA A 160 -24.31 -16.58 -8.53
C ALA A 160 -24.93 -16.88 -9.91
N ILE A 161 -24.63 -16.06 -10.91
CA ILE A 161 -25.06 -16.27 -12.30
C ILE A 161 -24.44 -17.57 -12.86
N GLN A 162 -23.15 -17.78 -12.68
CA GLN A 162 -22.45 -18.98 -13.15
C GLN A 162 -23.01 -20.26 -12.50
N ARG A 163 -23.28 -20.23 -11.19
CA ARG A 163 -23.92 -21.35 -10.49
C ARG A 163 -25.33 -21.65 -11.04
N ALA A 164 -26.13 -20.63 -11.30
CA ALA A 164 -27.47 -20.78 -11.86
C ALA A 164 -27.43 -21.40 -13.28
N LEU A 165 -26.49 -20.95 -14.13
CA LEU A 165 -26.30 -21.50 -15.47
C LEU A 165 -25.81 -22.96 -15.41
N ALA A 166 -24.91 -23.32 -14.54
CA ALA A 166 -24.41 -24.68 -14.37
C ALA A 166 -25.53 -25.64 -13.89
N GLN A 167 -26.36 -25.17 -12.95
CA GLN A 167 -27.53 -25.93 -12.49
C GLN A 167 -28.55 -26.16 -13.61
N ALA A 168 -28.83 -25.13 -14.44
CA ALA A 168 -29.74 -25.26 -15.58
C ALA A 168 -29.20 -26.24 -16.64
N ALA A 169 -27.90 -26.19 -16.95
CA ALA A 169 -27.26 -27.11 -17.89
C ALA A 169 -27.32 -28.56 -17.41
N GLY A 170 -27.00 -28.81 -16.13
CA GLY A 170 -27.07 -30.15 -15.54
C GLY A 170 -28.50 -30.70 -15.38
N ALA A 171 -29.52 -29.85 -15.40
CA ALA A 171 -30.89 -30.27 -15.43
C ALA A 171 -31.37 -30.73 -16.84
N VAL A 172 -30.79 -30.11 -17.88
CA VAL A 172 -31.10 -30.50 -19.30
C VAL A 172 -30.48 -31.84 -19.68
N GLU A 173 -29.30 -32.19 -19.13
CA GLU A 173 -28.64 -33.48 -19.38
C GLU A 173 -29.32 -34.67 -18.69
N LYS A 174 -30.22 -34.42 -17.73
CA LYS A 174 -30.93 -35.46 -16.96
C LYS A 174 -32.37 -35.67 -17.40
N ALA A 175 -32.87 -34.90 -18.36
CA ALA A 175 -34.19 -34.97 -18.94
C ALA A 175 -34.18 -35.66 -20.32
#